data_a05767a78b2fdb98f8b451a3d19d2d40
#
_entry.id   a05767a78b2fdb98f8b451a3d19d2d40
#
_cell.length_a   1.000
_cell.length_b   1.000
_cell.length_c   1.000
_cell.angle_alpha   90.00
_cell.angle_beta   90.00
_cell.angle_gamma   90.00
#
_symmetry.space_group_name_H-M   'P 1'
#
loop_
_entity.id
_entity.type
_entity.pdbx_description
1 polymer ?
#
loop_
_entity_poly.entity_id
_entity_poly.type
_entity_poly.pdbx_seq_one_letter_code
_entity_poly.pdbx_strand_id
1 'polypeptide(L)'
;MRLIVTFFLCQIVIIAAAQQRKTENLIVITLDGFRWQEVFAGADSALLFNTRYSHPDFNTTTFWDDSPEERREKLMPFLWGVLANQGQLYGNRAFHNRVICANPYWASYPGYSELFTGFVDKSLMSNKKKENPNGNILEAVQARPDFRDRVGVFSTWDAVPYILRAGRNHITTNPPHDHSHTTAFTRDSITFAQAFDYLKRDHPKVLYISFDATDAFAHGGHYDQYLQAAHRIDRMIAALWTWTRSQEDYREKTSLLITTDHGRGKSSRSSWVRHGTFTPGSGQTWFALMGPDTPPLGEIRTETRHYQKQLAQTMANILGVDFSPAHRVAPAVAGTVVYPVYTGR
;
A
#
# COMPACT_ATOMS: atom_id res chain seq x y z
N MET A 1 18.31 16.71 -73.04
CA MET A 1 17.05 16.60 -72.29
C MET A 1 17.36 15.92 -70.94
N ARG A 2 17.58 16.72 -69.88
CA ARG A 2 17.92 16.20 -68.54
C ARG A 2 16.63 16.17 -67.70
N LEU A 3 16.19 14.95 -67.31
CA LEU A 3 15.09 14.76 -66.36
C LEU A 3 15.58 15.09 -64.95
N ILE A 4 15.00 16.09 -64.32
CA ILE A 4 15.16 16.40 -62.89
C ILE A 4 14.08 15.62 -62.17
N VAL A 5 14.47 14.60 -61.42
CA VAL A 5 13.59 13.85 -60.50
C VAL A 5 13.64 14.52 -59.16
N THR A 6 12.57 15.25 -58.82
CA THR A 6 12.42 15.90 -57.50
C THR A 6 11.88 14.88 -56.52
N PHE A 7 12.71 14.47 -55.56
CA PHE A 7 12.31 13.62 -54.43
C PHE A 7 11.60 14.51 -53.38
N PHE A 8 10.31 14.34 -53.23
CA PHE A 8 9.55 14.93 -52.10
C PHE A 8 9.76 14.04 -50.88
N LEU A 9 10.58 14.48 -49.94
CA LEU A 9 10.70 13.86 -48.58
C LEU A 9 9.50 14.30 -47.74
N CYS A 10 8.47 13.44 -47.64
CA CYS A 10 7.41 13.62 -46.66
C CYS A 10 7.99 13.33 -45.26
N GLN A 11 8.30 14.37 -44.50
CA GLN A 11 8.60 14.25 -43.09
C GLN A 11 7.28 13.99 -42.33
N ILE A 12 7.04 12.73 -41.95
CA ILE A 12 5.98 12.37 -41.00
C ILE A 12 6.45 12.84 -39.63
N VAL A 13 5.98 14.03 -39.21
CA VAL A 13 6.14 14.49 -37.82
C VAL A 13 5.18 13.65 -36.98
N ILE A 14 5.69 12.60 -36.35
CA ILE A 14 4.97 11.88 -35.29
C ILE A 14 4.93 12.80 -34.09
N ILE A 15 3.83 13.55 -33.92
CA ILE A 15 3.55 14.25 -32.67
C ILE A 15 3.20 13.16 -31.67
N ALA A 16 4.17 12.73 -30.88
CA ALA A 16 3.90 11.93 -29.71
C ALA A 16 3.07 12.81 -28.74
N ALA A 17 1.74 12.68 -28.80
CA ALA A 17 0.88 13.28 -27.81
C ALA A 17 1.32 12.73 -26.44
N ALA A 18 1.91 13.57 -25.62
CA ALA A 18 2.24 13.18 -24.24
C ALA A 18 0.93 12.74 -23.58
N GLN A 19 0.87 11.48 -23.17
CA GLN A 19 -0.32 10.94 -22.54
C GLN A 19 -0.62 11.75 -21.29
N GLN A 20 -1.76 12.44 -21.29
CA GLN A 20 -2.17 13.27 -20.16
C GLN A 20 -2.55 12.37 -18.98
N ARG A 21 -2.02 12.69 -17.79
CA ARG A 21 -2.38 12.02 -16.55
C ARG A 21 -3.89 12.12 -16.30
N LYS A 22 -4.52 10.99 -16.00
CA LYS A 22 -5.95 10.88 -15.68
C LYS A 22 -6.19 10.85 -14.17
N THR A 23 -5.22 10.36 -13.39
CA THR A 23 -5.33 10.28 -11.93
C THR A 23 -5.40 11.66 -11.30
N GLU A 24 -6.49 11.94 -10.61
CA GLU A 24 -6.71 13.15 -9.81
C GLU A 24 -6.73 12.82 -8.31
N ASN A 25 -7.09 11.57 -7.95
CA ASN A 25 -7.26 11.12 -6.58
C ASN A 25 -6.40 9.89 -6.30
N LEU A 26 -5.88 9.79 -5.07
CA LEU A 26 -5.10 8.63 -4.61
C LEU A 26 -5.64 8.13 -3.28
N ILE A 27 -5.94 6.84 -3.23
CA ILE A 27 -6.25 6.15 -1.98
C ILE A 27 -5.09 5.22 -1.66
N VAL A 28 -4.54 5.36 -0.45
CA VAL A 28 -3.46 4.50 0.06
C VAL A 28 -3.99 3.70 1.23
N ILE A 29 -3.73 2.41 1.23
CA ILE A 29 -4.15 1.51 2.32
C ILE A 29 -2.97 0.67 2.77
N THR A 30 -2.77 0.59 4.08
CA THR A 30 -1.78 -0.31 4.66
C THR A 30 -2.42 -1.31 5.61
N LEU A 31 -1.96 -2.56 5.50
CA LEU A 31 -2.23 -3.64 6.45
C LEU A 31 -0.94 -3.85 7.25
N ASP A 32 -0.92 -3.42 8.52
CA ASP A 32 0.28 -3.51 9.37
C ASP A 32 0.77 -4.95 9.50
N GLY A 33 2.05 -5.18 9.21
CA GLY A 33 2.71 -6.47 9.35
C GLY A 33 2.10 -7.63 8.55
N PHE A 34 1.33 -7.35 7.49
CA PHE A 34 0.70 -8.40 6.69
C PHE A 34 1.70 -9.03 5.71
N ARG A 35 1.92 -10.35 5.86
CA ARG A 35 2.98 -11.07 5.14
C ARG A 35 2.66 -11.28 3.66
N TRP A 36 3.69 -11.21 2.82
CA TRP A 36 3.58 -11.53 1.39
C TRP A 36 3.11 -12.98 1.13
N GLN A 37 3.40 -13.90 2.05
CA GLN A 37 3.00 -15.31 1.93
C GLN A 37 1.49 -15.44 1.82
N GLU A 38 0.75 -14.82 2.72
CA GLU A 38 -0.71 -14.86 2.68
C GLU A 38 -1.29 -14.09 1.49
N VAL A 39 -0.64 -13.02 1.08
CA VAL A 39 -1.07 -12.27 -0.12
C VAL A 39 -1.01 -13.14 -1.36
N PHE A 40 0.09 -13.88 -1.57
CA PHE A 40 0.35 -14.59 -2.84
C PHE A 40 0.05 -16.08 -2.80
N ALA A 41 -0.05 -16.68 -1.63
CA ALA A 41 -0.33 -18.12 -1.49
C ALA A 41 -1.55 -18.45 -0.58
N GLY A 42 -2.20 -17.42 -0.03
CA GLY A 42 -3.32 -17.59 0.90
C GLY A 42 -2.89 -18.17 2.24
N ALA A 43 -3.80 -18.85 2.91
CA ALA A 43 -3.58 -19.41 4.25
C ALA A 43 -2.41 -20.41 4.27
N ASP A 44 -1.53 -20.25 5.26
CA ASP A 44 -0.40 -21.17 5.53
C ASP A 44 -0.91 -22.39 6.32
N SER A 45 -0.79 -23.60 5.74
CA SER A 45 -1.28 -24.83 6.35
C SER A 45 -0.64 -25.12 7.71
N ALA A 46 0.65 -24.82 7.87
CA ALA A 46 1.38 -25.08 9.12
C ALA A 46 0.90 -24.20 10.29
N LEU A 47 0.25 -23.09 9.99
CA LEU A 47 -0.36 -22.20 10.98
C LEU A 47 -1.86 -22.45 11.13
N LEU A 48 -2.57 -22.64 10.02
CA LEU A 48 -4.02 -22.80 9.98
C LEU A 48 -4.47 -24.07 10.71
N PHE A 49 -3.76 -25.20 10.53
CA PHE A 49 -4.08 -26.47 11.16
C PHE A 49 -3.38 -26.68 12.51
N ASN A 50 -2.69 -25.67 13.02
CA ASN A 50 -2.01 -25.75 14.30
C ASN A 50 -2.88 -25.13 15.40
N THR A 51 -3.37 -25.97 16.32
CA THR A 51 -4.24 -25.57 17.45
C THR A 51 -3.61 -24.56 18.40
N ARG A 52 -2.29 -24.35 18.33
CA ARG A 52 -1.61 -23.28 19.06
C ARG A 52 -1.93 -21.89 18.48
N TYR A 53 -2.25 -21.80 17.19
CA TYR A 53 -2.39 -20.54 16.48
C TYR A 53 -3.80 -20.31 15.91
N SER A 54 -4.55 -21.38 15.73
CA SER A 54 -5.93 -21.33 15.24
C SER A 54 -6.85 -22.07 16.18
N HIS A 55 -8.02 -21.48 16.43
CA HIS A 55 -9.01 -22.10 17.31
C HIS A 55 -9.50 -23.43 16.71
N PRO A 56 -9.65 -24.53 17.50
CA PRO A 56 -10.07 -25.83 16.98
C PRO A 56 -11.41 -25.79 16.21
N ASP A 57 -12.34 -24.94 16.65
CA ASP A 57 -13.66 -24.79 16.03
C ASP A 57 -13.66 -23.82 14.83
N PHE A 58 -12.49 -23.27 14.47
CA PHE A 58 -12.41 -22.37 13.34
C PHE A 58 -12.69 -23.12 12.03
N ASN A 59 -13.64 -22.59 11.27
CA ASN A 59 -13.96 -23.18 9.97
C ASN A 59 -12.80 -22.93 8.97
N THR A 60 -11.88 -23.88 8.93
CA THR A 60 -10.69 -23.79 8.07
C THR A 60 -11.04 -23.74 6.59
N THR A 61 -12.18 -24.31 6.16
CA THR A 61 -12.59 -24.32 4.76
C THR A 61 -12.89 -22.92 4.22
N THR A 62 -13.13 -21.93 5.10
CA THR A 62 -13.34 -20.54 4.70
C THR A 62 -12.11 -19.98 3.95
N PHE A 63 -10.89 -20.35 4.37
CA PHE A 63 -9.65 -19.83 3.79
C PHE A 63 -8.74 -20.91 3.22
N TRP A 64 -9.09 -22.21 3.42
CA TRP A 64 -8.29 -23.30 2.92
C TRP A 64 -8.76 -23.80 1.55
N ASP A 65 -7.79 -24.10 0.73
CA ASP A 65 -7.90 -24.91 -0.48
C ASP A 65 -6.56 -25.57 -0.76
N ASP A 66 -6.50 -26.61 -1.62
CA ASP A 66 -5.25 -27.28 -1.96
C ASP A 66 -4.37 -26.41 -2.87
N SER A 67 -5.00 -25.63 -3.75
CA SER A 67 -4.32 -24.68 -4.62
C SER A 67 -3.98 -23.38 -3.89
N PRO A 68 -2.72 -22.90 -3.95
CA PRO A 68 -2.36 -21.56 -3.45
C PRO A 68 -3.18 -20.44 -4.10
N GLU A 69 -3.51 -20.59 -5.36
CA GLU A 69 -4.30 -19.63 -6.13
C GLU A 69 -5.71 -19.50 -5.53
N GLU A 70 -6.39 -20.61 -5.28
CA GLU A 70 -7.73 -20.61 -4.71
C GLU A 70 -7.72 -20.13 -3.26
N ARG A 71 -6.69 -20.48 -2.46
CA ARG A 71 -6.54 -19.97 -1.08
C ARG A 71 -6.42 -18.45 -1.03
N ARG A 72 -5.59 -17.85 -1.90
CA ARG A 72 -5.39 -16.40 -1.92
C ARG A 72 -6.65 -15.66 -2.40
N GLU A 73 -7.40 -16.24 -3.34
CA GLU A 73 -8.69 -15.71 -3.80
C GLU A 73 -9.77 -15.77 -2.72
N LYS A 74 -9.82 -16.87 -1.95
CA LYS A 74 -10.71 -16.99 -0.77
C LYS A 74 -10.34 -15.95 0.29
N LEU A 75 -9.06 -15.71 0.52
CA LEU A 75 -8.60 -14.79 1.56
C LEU A 75 -8.83 -13.32 1.17
N MET A 76 -8.47 -12.95 -0.06
CA MET A 76 -8.52 -11.56 -0.55
C MET A 76 -9.22 -11.49 -1.92
N PRO A 77 -10.55 -11.71 -1.97
CA PRO A 77 -11.30 -11.79 -3.22
C PRO A 77 -11.29 -10.49 -4.04
N PHE A 78 -11.25 -9.30 -3.42
CA PHE A 78 -11.13 -8.04 -4.14
C PHE A 78 -9.72 -7.88 -4.74
N LEU A 79 -8.69 -8.15 -3.96
CA LEU A 79 -7.30 -8.05 -4.43
C LEU A 79 -7.07 -8.92 -5.66
N TRP A 80 -7.54 -10.18 -5.63
CA TRP A 80 -7.30 -11.13 -6.72
C TRP A 80 -8.35 -11.06 -7.83
N GLY A 81 -9.62 -10.86 -7.50
CA GLY A 81 -10.71 -10.81 -8.46
C GLY A 81 -10.83 -9.48 -9.22
N VAL A 82 -10.39 -8.38 -8.60
CA VAL A 82 -10.51 -7.04 -9.19
C VAL A 82 -9.15 -6.40 -9.43
N LEU A 83 -8.36 -6.17 -8.39
CA LEU A 83 -7.11 -5.42 -8.53
C LEU A 83 -6.09 -6.15 -9.41
N ALA A 84 -5.93 -7.45 -9.24
CA ALA A 84 -5.02 -8.25 -10.07
C ALA A 84 -5.35 -8.22 -11.56
N ASN A 85 -6.62 -8.01 -11.91
CA ASN A 85 -7.05 -7.93 -13.30
C ASN A 85 -6.98 -6.50 -13.89
N GLN A 86 -6.92 -5.47 -13.03
CA GLN A 86 -6.99 -4.06 -13.45
C GLN A 86 -5.74 -3.26 -13.09
N GLY A 87 -4.75 -3.88 -12.46
CA GLY A 87 -3.57 -3.22 -11.93
C GLY A 87 -2.33 -4.11 -11.93
N GLN A 88 -1.51 -3.96 -10.92
CA GLN A 88 -0.21 -4.62 -10.77
C GLN A 88 0.00 -5.06 -9.31
N LEU A 89 0.55 -6.26 -9.10
CA LEU A 89 0.95 -6.78 -7.79
C LEU A 89 2.44 -7.11 -7.80
N TYR A 90 3.16 -6.65 -6.78
CA TYR A 90 4.59 -6.83 -6.61
C TYR A 90 4.92 -7.48 -5.27
N GLY A 91 5.89 -8.36 -5.25
CA GLY A 91 6.41 -8.96 -4.02
C GLY A 91 6.26 -10.47 -3.93
N ASN A 92 5.76 -11.16 -4.98
CA ASN A 92 5.72 -12.62 -4.98
C ASN A 92 7.12 -13.23 -5.12
N ARG A 93 7.64 -13.68 -4.00
CA ARG A 93 8.99 -14.24 -3.92
C ARG A 93 9.12 -15.63 -4.54
N ALA A 94 8.01 -16.31 -4.83
CA ALA A 94 8.03 -17.55 -5.61
C ALA A 94 8.52 -17.30 -7.05
N PHE A 95 8.30 -16.10 -7.57
CA PHE A 95 8.82 -15.65 -8.87
C PHE A 95 10.05 -14.75 -8.76
N HIS A 96 10.76 -14.75 -7.62
CA HIS A 96 11.89 -13.88 -7.36
C HIS A 96 11.58 -12.37 -7.49
N ASN A 97 10.30 -12.01 -7.58
CA ASN A 97 9.87 -10.62 -7.47
C ASN A 97 9.91 -10.21 -6.00
N ARG A 98 10.72 -9.21 -5.67
CA ARG A 98 11.02 -8.87 -4.28
C ARG A 98 10.72 -7.41 -4.02
N VAL A 99 9.92 -7.13 -3.00
CA VAL A 99 9.79 -5.82 -2.38
C VAL A 99 10.42 -5.90 -1.00
N ILE A 100 11.27 -4.93 -0.65
CA ILE A 100 12.10 -4.99 0.56
C ILE A 100 11.96 -3.68 1.32
N CYS A 101 11.69 -3.79 2.61
CA CYS A 101 11.85 -2.71 3.58
C CYS A 101 13.35 -2.47 3.76
N ALA A 102 13.86 -1.31 3.33
CA ALA A 102 15.29 -1.00 3.29
C ALA A 102 15.85 -0.59 4.65
N ASN A 103 15.00 -0.13 5.59
CA ASN A 103 15.46 0.11 6.96
C ASN A 103 15.78 -1.23 7.66
N PRO A 104 16.80 -1.29 8.53
CA PRO A 104 17.21 -2.54 9.17
C PRO A 104 16.36 -2.92 10.38
N TYR A 105 15.41 -2.09 10.77
CA TYR A 105 14.67 -2.26 12.03
C TYR A 105 13.40 -3.10 11.84
N TRP A 106 12.79 -3.08 10.65
CA TRP A 106 11.62 -3.86 10.25
C TRP A 106 10.51 -3.81 11.30
N ALA A 107 10.19 -2.61 11.73
CA ALA A 107 9.15 -2.30 12.70
C ALA A 107 8.26 -1.18 12.14
N SER A 108 7.08 -0.98 12.70
CA SER A 108 6.04 -0.16 12.13
C SER A 108 6.46 1.30 11.94
N TYR A 109 7.00 1.99 12.96
CA TYR A 109 7.40 3.38 12.81
C TYR A 109 8.47 3.57 11.70
N PRO A 110 9.61 2.85 11.71
CA PRO A 110 10.60 2.93 10.62
C PRO A 110 10.04 2.52 9.26
N GLY A 111 9.13 1.55 9.21
CA GLY A 111 8.49 1.06 7.99
C GLY A 111 7.59 2.12 7.36
N TYR A 112 6.66 2.69 8.12
CA TYR A 112 5.82 3.80 7.67
C TYR A 112 6.64 5.05 7.32
N SER A 113 7.68 5.36 8.11
CA SER A 113 8.57 6.46 7.78
C SER A 113 9.23 6.26 6.41
N GLU A 114 9.80 5.09 6.16
CA GLU A 114 10.41 4.74 4.87
C GLU A 114 9.43 4.84 3.70
N LEU A 115 8.20 4.32 3.92
CA LEU A 115 7.12 4.29 2.93
C LEU A 115 6.74 5.70 2.43
N PHE A 116 6.60 6.66 3.33
CA PHE A 116 6.09 7.99 3.01
C PHE A 116 7.16 9.06 2.79
N THR A 117 8.38 8.87 3.36
CA THR A 117 9.49 9.81 3.14
C THR A 117 10.35 9.44 1.93
N GLY A 118 10.28 8.19 1.46
CA GLY A 118 11.19 7.69 0.42
C GLY A 118 12.64 7.56 0.87
N PHE A 119 12.88 7.60 2.19
CA PHE A 119 14.20 7.68 2.79
C PHE A 119 14.33 6.73 4.00
N VAL A 120 15.53 6.19 4.20
CA VAL A 120 15.86 5.38 5.38
C VAL A 120 16.60 6.24 6.39
N ASP A 121 15.89 6.64 7.44
CA ASP A 121 16.50 7.32 8.59
C ASP A 121 16.89 6.31 9.67
N LYS A 122 18.18 6.07 9.81
CA LYS A 122 18.72 5.12 10.80
C LYS A 122 18.55 5.58 12.26
N SER A 123 18.19 6.83 12.49
CA SER A 123 17.90 7.33 13.85
C SER A 123 16.52 6.93 14.36
N LEU A 124 15.63 6.50 13.47
CA LEU A 124 14.29 6.03 13.77
C LEU A 124 14.29 4.52 14.03
N MET A 125 14.72 4.11 15.24
CA MET A 125 14.99 2.70 15.58
C MET A 125 13.85 1.98 16.29
N SER A 126 12.75 2.66 16.61
CA SER A 126 11.69 2.10 17.47
C SER A 126 10.33 2.69 17.15
N ASN A 127 9.29 2.05 17.67
CA ASN A 127 7.89 2.50 17.57
C ASN A 127 7.54 3.64 18.55
N LYS A 128 8.55 4.35 19.08
CA LYS A 128 8.30 5.47 19.99
C LYS A 128 7.53 6.58 19.28
N LYS A 129 6.37 6.91 19.81
CA LYS A 129 5.48 7.97 19.31
C LYS A 129 6.14 9.34 19.47
N LYS A 130 6.62 9.89 18.38
CA LYS A 130 7.23 11.22 18.28
C LYS A 130 7.05 11.75 16.85
N GLU A 131 7.14 13.05 16.67
CA GLU A 131 7.09 13.64 15.33
C GLU A 131 8.30 13.21 14.49
N ASN A 132 8.07 12.80 13.25
CA ASN A 132 9.11 12.42 12.30
C ASN A 132 9.94 13.67 11.90
N PRO A 133 11.27 13.64 11.97
CA PRO A 133 12.09 14.75 11.52
C PRO A 133 12.08 14.97 10.00
N ASN A 134 11.72 13.93 9.23
CA ASN A 134 11.81 13.93 7.77
C ASN A 134 10.51 14.39 7.11
N GLY A 135 10.61 15.17 6.04
CA GLY A 135 9.48 15.53 5.18
C GLY A 135 8.93 14.30 4.44
N ASN A 136 7.63 14.27 4.20
CA ASN A 136 6.96 13.15 3.56
C ASN A 136 6.07 13.59 2.39
N ILE A 137 5.65 12.65 1.56
CA ILE A 137 4.87 12.92 0.35
C ILE A 137 3.51 13.56 0.66
N LEU A 138 2.84 13.22 1.77
CA LEU A 138 1.54 13.83 2.10
C LEU A 138 1.68 15.29 2.50
N GLU A 139 2.79 15.70 3.12
CA GLU A 139 3.11 17.13 3.33
C GLU A 139 3.27 17.87 2.01
N ALA A 140 4.05 17.29 1.07
CA ALA A 140 4.26 17.90 -0.25
C ALA A 140 2.94 18.04 -1.02
N VAL A 141 2.07 17.03 -0.94
CA VAL A 141 0.73 17.08 -1.53
C VAL A 141 -0.14 18.15 -0.86
N GLN A 142 -0.22 18.16 0.47
CA GLN A 142 -1.03 19.14 1.22
C GLN A 142 -0.60 20.59 0.99
N ALA A 143 0.70 20.82 0.74
CA ALA A 143 1.24 22.15 0.46
C ALA A 143 0.78 22.72 -0.89
N ARG A 144 0.33 21.88 -1.81
CA ARG A 144 -0.13 22.33 -3.14
C ARG A 144 -1.54 22.93 -3.09
N PRO A 145 -1.78 24.04 -3.78
CA PRO A 145 -3.10 24.70 -3.78
C PRO A 145 -4.26 23.80 -4.21
N ASP A 146 -4.03 22.90 -5.18
CA ASP A 146 -5.03 21.99 -5.75
C ASP A 146 -5.36 20.79 -4.84
N PHE A 147 -4.53 20.53 -3.81
CA PHE A 147 -4.71 19.46 -2.82
C PHE A 147 -4.92 19.97 -1.39
N ARG A 148 -4.74 21.28 -1.16
CA ARG A 148 -4.86 21.86 0.18
C ARG A 148 -6.21 21.55 0.79
N ASP A 149 -6.22 21.11 2.06
CA ASP A 149 -7.39 20.70 2.84
C ASP A 149 -8.18 19.53 2.24
N ARG A 150 -7.55 18.80 1.29
CA ARG A 150 -8.13 17.64 0.62
C ARG A 150 -7.29 16.36 0.84
N VAL A 151 -6.52 16.33 1.92
CA VAL A 151 -5.72 15.17 2.36
C VAL A 151 -6.25 14.69 3.70
N GLY A 152 -6.59 13.40 3.80
CA GLY A 152 -7.03 12.76 5.03
C GLY A 152 -6.15 11.56 5.40
N VAL A 153 -5.88 11.37 6.69
CA VAL A 153 -5.12 10.26 7.27
C VAL A 153 -5.95 9.65 8.39
N PHE A 154 -6.39 8.43 8.21
CA PHE A 154 -7.16 7.67 9.19
C PHE A 154 -6.40 6.42 9.57
N SER A 155 -6.09 6.27 10.85
CA SER A 155 -5.24 5.20 11.31
C SER A 155 -5.75 4.58 12.61
N THR A 156 -5.64 3.26 12.69
CA THR A 156 -5.94 2.53 13.92
C THR A 156 -4.83 2.72 14.94
N TRP A 157 -3.57 2.74 14.50
CA TRP A 157 -2.44 3.06 15.35
C TRP A 157 -2.22 4.58 15.45
N ASP A 158 -2.25 5.10 16.66
CA ASP A 158 -2.22 6.55 16.95
C ASP A 158 -0.84 7.22 16.77
N ALA A 159 0.20 6.45 16.42
CA ALA A 159 1.50 7.01 16.06
C ALA A 159 1.59 7.45 14.58
N VAL A 160 0.72 6.95 13.70
CA VAL A 160 0.74 7.27 12.26
C VAL A 160 0.62 8.77 12.00
N PRO A 161 -0.27 9.55 12.64
CA PRO A 161 -0.31 11.01 12.47
C PRO A 161 1.02 11.71 12.82
N TYR A 162 1.79 11.20 13.78
CA TYR A 162 3.12 11.74 14.13
C TYR A 162 4.18 11.37 13.08
N ILE A 163 4.13 10.14 12.55
CA ILE A 163 5.02 9.69 11.46
C ILE A 163 4.83 10.57 10.23
N LEU A 164 3.58 10.95 9.95
CA LEU A 164 3.20 11.77 8.80
C LEU A 164 3.15 13.27 9.08
N ARG A 165 3.47 13.70 10.32
CA ARG A 165 3.47 15.12 10.71
C ARG A 165 2.11 15.79 10.42
N ALA A 166 1.02 15.02 10.58
CA ALA A 166 -0.30 15.45 10.16
C ALA A 166 -0.77 16.73 10.88
N GLY A 167 -0.55 16.81 12.20
CA GLY A 167 -0.90 17.99 12.98
C GLY A 167 -0.17 19.27 12.56
N ARG A 168 1.12 19.16 12.19
CA ARG A 168 1.93 20.29 11.71
C ARG A 168 1.43 20.82 10.38
N ASN A 169 0.90 19.95 9.53
CA ASN A 169 0.49 20.27 8.16
C ASN A 169 -1.03 20.42 8.01
N HIS A 170 -1.76 20.44 9.12
CA HIS A 170 -3.23 20.56 9.13
C HIS A 170 -3.94 19.50 8.28
N ILE A 171 -3.36 18.29 8.21
CA ILE A 171 -3.98 17.14 7.55
C ILE A 171 -5.08 16.60 8.47
N THR A 172 -6.27 16.34 7.94
CA THR A 172 -7.38 15.77 8.69
C THR A 172 -7.05 14.35 9.17
N THR A 173 -7.28 14.09 10.47
CA THR A 173 -7.06 12.76 11.07
C THR A 173 -8.25 12.33 11.91
N ASN A 174 -8.40 11.00 12.13
CA ASN A 174 -9.32 10.51 13.14
C ASN A 174 -8.76 10.71 14.56
N PRO A 175 -9.64 10.78 15.60
CA PRO A 175 -9.19 10.77 16.99
C PRO A 175 -8.56 9.40 17.34
N PRO A 176 -7.67 9.37 18.36
CA PRO A 176 -7.13 8.12 18.88
C PRO A 176 -8.23 7.16 19.36
N HIS A 177 -8.02 5.87 19.18
CA HIS A 177 -8.93 4.84 19.66
C HIS A 177 -8.77 4.55 21.15
N ASP A 178 -9.88 4.21 21.79
CA ASP A 178 -9.85 3.62 23.15
C ASP A 178 -9.46 2.14 23.02
N HIS A 179 -8.29 1.80 23.52
CA HIS A 179 -7.76 0.43 23.50
C HIS A 179 -8.26 -0.42 24.67
N SER A 180 -8.86 0.17 25.71
CA SER A 180 -9.21 -0.53 26.95
C SER A 180 -10.43 -1.45 26.79
N HIS A 181 -11.34 -1.14 25.85
CA HIS A 181 -12.62 -1.84 25.70
C HIS A 181 -12.93 -2.29 24.27
N THR A 182 -11.94 -2.23 23.36
CA THR A 182 -12.16 -2.56 21.94
C THR A 182 -11.19 -3.62 21.43
N THR A 183 -11.71 -4.54 20.62
CA THR A 183 -10.88 -5.51 19.89
C THR A 183 -10.16 -4.85 18.72
N ALA A 184 -9.10 -5.48 18.19
CA ALA A 184 -8.43 -4.99 16.98
C ALA A 184 -9.39 -4.91 15.79
N PHE A 185 -10.31 -5.87 15.64
CA PHE A 185 -11.37 -5.80 14.62
C PHE A 185 -12.26 -4.57 14.76
N THR A 186 -12.66 -4.25 16.00
CA THR A 186 -13.53 -3.10 16.28
C THR A 186 -12.81 -1.80 15.95
N ARG A 187 -11.54 -1.67 16.33
CA ARG A 187 -10.75 -0.46 16.03
C ARG A 187 -10.59 -0.23 14.53
N ASP A 188 -10.21 -1.27 13.76
CA ASP A 188 -10.13 -1.15 12.30
C ASP A 188 -11.48 -0.82 11.67
N SER A 189 -12.58 -1.37 12.18
CA SER A 189 -13.92 -1.05 11.70
C SER A 189 -14.31 0.41 11.96
N ILE A 190 -13.93 0.96 13.12
CA ILE A 190 -14.15 2.37 13.45
C ILE A 190 -13.28 3.26 12.55
N THR A 191 -11.99 2.93 12.39
CA THR A 191 -11.09 3.65 11.48
C THR A 191 -11.67 3.70 10.06
N PHE A 192 -12.12 2.55 9.55
CA PHE A 192 -12.74 2.47 8.22
C PHE A 192 -14.00 3.32 8.12
N ALA A 193 -14.93 3.22 9.10
CA ALA A 193 -16.16 3.98 9.11
C ALA A 193 -15.89 5.49 9.07
N GLN A 194 -14.98 5.97 9.91
CA GLN A 194 -14.58 7.39 9.96
C GLN A 194 -13.93 7.85 8.65
N ALA A 195 -13.04 7.05 8.07
CA ALA A 195 -12.40 7.33 6.78
C ALA A 195 -13.42 7.36 5.63
N PHE A 196 -14.37 6.40 5.63
CA PHE A 196 -15.38 6.30 4.58
C PHE A 196 -16.43 7.40 4.68
N ASP A 197 -16.79 7.82 5.91
CA ASP A 197 -17.67 8.97 6.11
C ASP A 197 -16.99 10.29 5.70
N TYR A 198 -15.70 10.44 6.01
CA TYR A 198 -14.90 11.56 5.52
C TYR A 198 -14.83 11.57 3.99
N LEU A 199 -14.55 10.42 3.37
CA LEU A 199 -14.52 10.29 1.91
C LEU A 199 -15.85 10.76 1.27
N LYS A 200 -16.99 10.35 1.84
CA LYS A 200 -18.33 10.69 1.32
C LYS A 200 -18.72 12.14 1.54
N ARG A 201 -18.29 12.75 2.64
CA ARG A 201 -18.70 14.10 3.04
C ARG A 201 -17.78 15.18 2.46
N ASP A 202 -16.45 14.95 2.53
CA ASP A 202 -15.45 16.00 2.25
C ASP A 202 -14.78 15.83 0.89
N HIS A 203 -15.01 14.71 0.20
CA HIS A 203 -14.47 14.41 -1.12
C HIS A 203 -12.95 14.69 -1.23
N PRO A 204 -12.09 14.09 -0.35
CA PRO A 204 -10.65 14.33 -0.40
C PRO A 204 -10.04 13.84 -1.71
N LYS A 205 -8.94 14.48 -2.13
CA LYS A 205 -8.13 14.01 -3.27
C LYS A 205 -7.12 12.94 -2.86
N VAL A 206 -6.68 12.96 -1.60
CA VAL A 206 -5.80 11.92 -1.07
C VAL A 206 -6.34 11.41 0.26
N LEU A 207 -6.54 10.10 0.34
CA LEU A 207 -7.01 9.41 1.53
C LEU A 207 -6.03 8.29 1.87
N TYR A 208 -5.45 8.35 3.06
CA TYR A 208 -4.66 7.25 3.60
C TYR A 208 -5.40 6.58 4.75
N ILE A 209 -5.51 5.25 4.71
CA ILE A 209 -6.10 4.41 5.75
C ILE A 209 -5.07 3.37 6.21
N SER A 210 -4.77 3.36 7.51
CA SER A 210 -3.84 2.40 8.13
C SER A 210 -4.59 1.48 9.09
N PHE A 211 -4.58 0.18 8.79
CA PHE A 211 -5.19 -0.87 9.60
C PHE A 211 -4.13 -1.61 10.42
N ASP A 212 -4.45 -1.94 11.67
CA ASP A 212 -3.55 -2.52 12.67
C ASP A 212 -3.89 -3.97 13.05
N ALA A 213 -5.12 -4.45 12.75
CA ALA A 213 -5.60 -5.72 13.26
C ALA A 213 -4.75 -6.92 12.84
N THR A 214 -4.15 -6.90 11.65
CA THR A 214 -3.26 -7.97 11.19
C THR A 214 -2.03 -8.08 12.07
N ASP A 215 -1.38 -6.97 12.44
CA ASP A 215 -0.23 -7.00 13.34
C ASP A 215 -0.61 -7.40 14.77
N ALA A 216 -1.69 -6.84 15.29
CA ALA A 216 -2.18 -7.13 16.64
C ALA A 216 -2.50 -8.62 16.84
N PHE A 217 -3.23 -9.25 15.89
CA PHE A 217 -3.54 -10.68 15.98
C PHE A 217 -2.32 -11.58 15.76
N ALA A 218 -1.41 -11.18 14.90
CA ALA A 218 -0.16 -11.91 14.71
C ALA A 218 0.69 -11.88 16.00
N HIS A 219 0.82 -10.75 16.67
CA HIS A 219 1.51 -10.64 17.96
C HIS A 219 0.84 -11.51 19.04
N GLY A 220 -0.48 -11.62 19.05
CA GLY A 220 -1.25 -12.50 19.91
C GLY A 220 -1.11 -13.99 19.57
N GLY A 221 -0.56 -14.33 18.40
CA GLY A 221 -0.49 -15.71 17.92
C GLY A 221 -1.83 -16.26 17.44
N HIS A 222 -2.78 -15.42 17.07
CA HIS A 222 -4.13 -15.77 16.61
C HIS A 222 -4.20 -15.74 15.09
N TYR A 223 -3.77 -16.83 14.45
CA TYR A 223 -3.67 -16.90 12.99
C TYR A 223 -5.03 -16.89 12.28
N ASP A 224 -6.01 -17.56 12.87
CA ASP A 224 -7.41 -17.52 12.43
C ASP A 224 -7.96 -16.08 12.39
N GLN A 225 -7.71 -15.30 13.43
CA GLN A 225 -8.13 -13.89 13.49
C GLN A 225 -7.29 -12.99 12.58
N TYR A 226 -6.01 -13.31 12.40
CA TYR A 226 -5.14 -12.63 11.44
C TYR A 226 -5.67 -12.77 10.00
N LEU A 227 -6.07 -13.99 9.58
CA LEU A 227 -6.70 -14.20 8.28
C LEU A 227 -8.05 -13.50 8.17
N GLN A 228 -8.88 -13.57 9.23
CA GLN A 228 -10.15 -12.86 9.25
C GLN A 228 -9.97 -11.33 9.14
N ALA A 229 -8.93 -10.77 9.77
CA ALA A 229 -8.60 -9.34 9.67
C ALA A 229 -8.28 -8.96 8.22
N ALA A 230 -7.39 -9.70 7.56
CA ALA A 230 -7.05 -9.46 6.16
C ALA A 230 -8.28 -9.55 5.24
N HIS A 231 -9.13 -10.57 5.41
CA HIS A 231 -10.36 -10.74 4.65
C HIS A 231 -11.37 -9.59 4.87
N ARG A 232 -11.53 -9.14 6.12
CA ARG A 232 -12.41 -8.00 6.44
C ARG A 232 -11.89 -6.72 5.80
N ILE A 233 -10.57 -6.48 5.86
CA ILE A 233 -9.94 -5.31 5.23
C ILE A 233 -10.14 -5.35 3.71
N ASP A 234 -9.95 -6.50 3.06
CA ASP A 234 -10.19 -6.67 1.63
C ASP A 234 -11.66 -6.31 1.25
N ARG A 235 -12.64 -6.71 2.06
CA ARG A 235 -14.04 -6.32 1.88
C ARG A 235 -14.28 -4.82 2.09
N MET A 236 -13.61 -4.20 3.05
CA MET A 236 -13.67 -2.75 3.27
C MET A 236 -13.10 -2.00 2.06
N ILE A 237 -11.99 -2.48 1.50
CA ILE A 237 -11.39 -1.93 0.29
C ILE A 237 -12.35 -2.08 -0.91
N ALA A 238 -12.98 -3.24 -1.05
CA ALA A 238 -13.99 -3.47 -2.09
C ALA A 238 -15.17 -2.48 -2.00
N ALA A 239 -15.69 -2.25 -0.79
CA ALA A 239 -16.78 -1.30 -0.56
C ALA A 239 -16.37 0.15 -0.91
N LEU A 240 -15.17 0.56 -0.47
CA LEU A 240 -14.61 1.87 -0.78
C LEU A 240 -14.41 2.04 -2.30
N TRP A 241 -13.81 1.06 -2.96
CA TRP A 241 -13.59 1.08 -4.41
C TRP A 241 -14.90 1.12 -5.19
N THR A 242 -15.89 0.33 -4.79
CA THR A 242 -17.23 0.33 -5.42
C THR A 242 -17.88 1.71 -5.30
N TRP A 243 -17.76 2.36 -4.16
CA TRP A 243 -18.27 3.71 -3.98
C TRP A 243 -17.56 4.73 -4.87
N THR A 244 -16.22 4.72 -4.91
CA THR A 244 -15.45 5.63 -5.78
C THR A 244 -15.82 5.47 -7.25
N ARG A 245 -16.11 4.25 -7.71
CA ARG A 245 -16.55 3.99 -9.08
C ARG A 245 -17.97 4.52 -9.38
N SER A 246 -18.78 4.75 -8.36
CA SER A 246 -20.12 5.33 -8.50
C SER A 246 -20.15 6.86 -8.49
N GLN A 247 -19.06 7.54 -8.08
CA GLN A 247 -18.98 8.98 -7.96
C GLN A 247 -18.27 9.60 -9.18
N GLU A 248 -18.80 10.68 -9.73
CA GLU A 248 -18.22 11.39 -10.89
C GLU A 248 -16.84 11.95 -10.62
N ASP A 249 -16.60 12.47 -9.40
CA ASP A 249 -15.32 13.04 -8.97
C ASP A 249 -14.20 12.00 -8.84
N TYR A 250 -14.55 10.71 -8.72
CA TYR A 250 -13.61 9.62 -8.46
C TYR A 250 -13.53 8.62 -9.60
N ARG A 251 -14.64 8.36 -10.29
CA ARG A 251 -14.71 7.36 -11.35
C ARG A 251 -13.70 7.67 -12.46
N GLU A 252 -12.83 6.69 -12.73
CA GLU A 252 -11.75 6.78 -13.73
C GLU A 252 -10.71 7.89 -13.48
N LYS A 253 -10.70 8.46 -12.27
CA LYS A 253 -9.78 9.49 -11.82
C LYS A 253 -9.02 9.08 -10.55
N THR A 254 -9.29 7.89 -10.02
CA THR A 254 -8.74 7.42 -8.74
C THR A 254 -7.75 6.29 -8.94
N SER A 255 -6.58 6.43 -8.34
CA SER A 255 -5.62 5.34 -8.17
C SER A 255 -5.70 4.78 -6.74
N LEU A 256 -5.49 3.48 -6.58
CA LEU A 256 -5.49 2.76 -5.31
C LEU A 256 -4.14 2.06 -5.14
N LEU A 257 -3.45 2.35 -4.03
CA LEU A 257 -2.21 1.69 -3.59
C LEU A 257 -2.47 0.94 -2.30
N ILE A 258 -2.19 -0.36 -2.27
CA ILE A 258 -2.29 -1.21 -1.08
C ILE A 258 -0.91 -1.78 -0.78
N THR A 259 -0.47 -1.74 0.49
CA THR A 259 0.83 -2.26 0.90
C THR A 259 0.85 -2.64 2.39
N THR A 260 2.01 -2.98 2.89
CA THR A 260 2.32 -3.18 4.31
C THR A 260 3.55 -2.36 4.68
N ASP A 261 3.75 -2.07 5.93
CA ASP A 261 4.90 -1.33 6.46
C ASP A 261 6.12 -2.22 6.70
N HIS A 262 5.92 -3.47 7.10
CA HIS A 262 6.92 -4.53 7.25
C HIS A 262 6.30 -5.91 7.04
N GLY A 263 7.14 -6.94 6.91
CA GLY A 263 6.72 -8.33 6.97
C GLY A 263 6.91 -8.92 8.37
N ARG A 264 6.86 -10.24 8.45
CA ARG A 264 7.02 -11.00 9.69
C ARG A 264 7.91 -12.23 9.47
N GLY A 265 8.26 -12.90 10.55
CA GLY A 265 8.99 -14.16 10.48
C GLY A 265 8.25 -15.25 9.72
N LYS A 266 8.98 -16.32 9.40
CA LYS A 266 8.41 -17.48 8.72
C LYS A 266 7.47 -18.26 9.65
N SER A 267 6.57 -19.08 9.09
CA SER A 267 5.61 -19.91 9.82
C SER A 267 6.25 -20.91 10.79
N SER A 268 7.46 -21.38 10.49
CA SER A 268 8.15 -22.34 11.35
C SER A 268 8.57 -21.72 12.69
N ARG A 269 8.38 -22.48 13.79
CA ARG A 269 8.90 -22.18 15.13
C ARG A 269 8.40 -20.87 15.75
N SER A 270 7.13 -20.51 15.59
CA SER A 270 6.53 -19.30 16.16
C SER A 270 7.18 -17.96 15.77
N SER A 271 8.03 -17.93 14.76
CA SER A 271 8.64 -16.67 14.32
C SER A 271 7.65 -15.74 13.61
N TRP A 272 6.56 -16.26 13.05
CA TRP A 272 5.54 -15.48 12.36
C TRP A 272 4.84 -14.46 13.29
N VAL A 273 4.78 -14.72 14.60
CA VAL A 273 4.21 -13.78 15.59
C VAL A 273 5.10 -12.57 15.84
N ARG A 274 6.31 -12.56 15.28
CA ARG A 274 7.32 -11.52 15.53
C ARG A 274 7.76 -10.85 14.24
N HIS A 275 8.23 -9.64 14.40
CA HIS A 275 8.96 -8.87 13.40
C HIS A 275 10.16 -8.17 14.05
N GLY A 276 10.95 -7.45 13.27
CA GLY A 276 12.10 -6.69 13.75
C GLY A 276 13.44 -7.23 13.27
N THR A 277 14.51 -6.52 13.58
CA THR A 277 15.89 -6.71 13.08
C THR A 277 16.39 -8.16 13.15
N PHE A 278 16.05 -8.88 14.20
CA PHE A 278 16.52 -10.25 14.43
C PHE A 278 15.52 -11.33 13.98
N THR A 279 14.47 -10.94 13.26
CA THR A 279 13.45 -11.87 12.77
C THR A 279 13.53 -11.97 11.24
N PRO A 280 14.21 -12.99 10.69
CA PRO A 280 14.33 -13.16 9.24
C PRO A 280 12.97 -13.27 8.57
N GLY A 281 12.74 -12.46 7.54
CA GLY A 281 11.46 -12.34 6.86
C GLY A 281 10.75 -11.01 7.09
N SER A 282 11.04 -10.32 8.21
CA SER A 282 10.37 -9.06 8.57
C SER A 282 10.62 -7.91 7.60
N GLY A 283 11.70 -7.92 6.84
CA GLY A 283 11.96 -6.94 5.79
C GLY A 283 11.29 -7.27 4.44
N GLN A 284 10.48 -8.33 4.36
CA GLN A 284 9.82 -8.78 3.13
C GLN A 284 8.43 -8.18 3.03
N THR A 285 8.28 -7.21 2.15
CA THR A 285 7.02 -6.51 1.92
C THR A 285 6.46 -6.80 0.53
N TRP A 286 5.36 -6.19 0.20
CA TRP A 286 4.65 -6.28 -1.07
C TRP A 286 3.89 -4.98 -1.32
N PHE A 287 3.45 -4.75 -2.54
CA PHE A 287 2.46 -3.72 -2.84
C PHE A 287 1.61 -4.10 -4.04
N ALA A 288 0.42 -3.53 -4.10
CA ALA A 288 -0.52 -3.63 -5.21
C ALA A 288 -0.99 -2.23 -5.60
N LEU A 289 -1.10 -1.97 -6.89
CA LEU A 289 -1.46 -0.67 -7.44
C LEU A 289 -2.41 -0.85 -8.61
N MET A 290 -3.50 -0.08 -8.64
CA MET A 290 -4.37 0.07 -9.82
C MET A 290 -4.85 1.51 -9.97
N GLY A 291 -5.22 1.89 -11.19
CA GLY A 291 -5.74 3.22 -11.50
C GLY A 291 -5.76 3.49 -13.00
N PRO A 292 -6.31 4.63 -13.42
CA PRO A 292 -6.50 4.92 -14.85
C PRO A 292 -5.19 5.09 -15.62
N ASP A 293 -4.09 5.35 -14.93
CA ASP A 293 -2.76 5.51 -15.53
C ASP A 293 -1.84 4.31 -15.26
N THR A 294 -2.31 3.27 -14.54
CA THR A 294 -1.53 2.08 -14.23
C THR A 294 -1.82 0.98 -15.24
N PRO A 295 -0.82 0.48 -15.98
CA PRO A 295 -1.02 -0.65 -16.88
C PRO A 295 -1.54 -1.89 -16.14
N PRO A 296 -2.56 -2.60 -16.64
CA PRO A 296 -3.13 -3.78 -16.00
C PRO A 296 -2.26 -5.03 -16.30
N LEU A 297 -1.09 -5.11 -15.68
CA LEU A 297 -0.11 -6.20 -15.91
C LEU A 297 -0.30 -7.40 -14.96
N GLY A 298 -1.23 -7.30 -14.01
CA GLY A 298 -1.52 -8.37 -13.06
C GLY A 298 -0.40 -8.61 -12.07
N GLU A 299 -0.24 -9.86 -11.67
CA GLU A 299 0.87 -10.30 -10.83
C GLU A 299 2.20 -10.25 -11.58
N ILE A 300 3.13 -9.41 -11.09
CA ILE A 300 4.43 -9.26 -11.72
C ILE A 300 5.33 -10.46 -11.41
N ARG A 301 5.60 -11.26 -12.43
CA ARG A 301 6.36 -12.53 -12.31
C ARG A 301 7.82 -12.40 -12.75
N THR A 302 8.24 -11.24 -13.21
CA THR A 302 9.64 -10.99 -13.58
C THR A 302 10.51 -10.87 -12.34
N GLU A 303 11.69 -11.48 -12.36
CA GLU A 303 12.67 -11.33 -11.30
C GLU A 303 13.10 -9.86 -11.20
N THR A 304 12.76 -9.21 -10.09
CA THR A 304 13.10 -7.82 -9.81
C THR A 304 13.27 -7.59 -8.31
N ARG A 305 13.97 -6.50 -7.98
CA ARG A 305 14.11 -6.03 -6.60
C ARG A 305 13.66 -4.59 -6.51
N HIS A 306 12.60 -4.38 -5.76
CA HIS A 306 12.10 -3.07 -5.39
C HIS A 306 12.29 -2.82 -3.90
N TYR A 307 12.26 -1.55 -3.50
CA TYR A 307 12.34 -1.15 -2.12
C TYR A 307 11.10 -0.34 -1.75
N GLN A 308 10.60 -0.55 -0.53
CA GLN A 308 9.44 0.16 0.00
C GLN A 308 9.59 1.68 -0.08
N LYS A 309 10.78 2.22 0.17
CA LYS A 309 11.09 3.66 0.02
C LYS A 309 10.83 4.23 -1.39
N GLN A 310 10.70 3.41 -2.42
CA GLN A 310 10.36 3.87 -3.76
C GLN A 310 8.88 4.30 -3.88
N LEU A 311 8.03 3.86 -2.94
CA LEU A 311 6.59 4.13 -3.01
C LEU A 311 6.26 5.61 -2.76
N ALA A 312 7.06 6.36 -1.99
CA ALA A 312 6.87 7.80 -1.83
C ALA A 312 6.93 8.53 -3.18
N GLN A 313 7.99 8.29 -3.96
CA GLN A 313 8.14 8.90 -5.28
C GLN A 313 7.14 8.31 -6.29
N THR A 314 6.73 7.04 -6.12
CA THR A 314 5.67 6.44 -6.94
C THR A 314 4.34 7.15 -6.72
N MET A 315 3.97 7.44 -5.47
CA MET A 315 2.77 8.24 -5.14
C MET A 315 2.86 9.66 -5.71
N ALA A 316 4.02 10.30 -5.60
CA ALA A 316 4.27 11.62 -6.18
C ALA A 316 4.04 11.61 -7.70
N ASN A 317 4.55 10.61 -8.39
CA ASN A 317 4.37 10.46 -9.83
C ASN A 317 2.90 10.24 -10.20
N ILE A 318 2.20 9.34 -9.49
CA ILE A 318 0.77 9.09 -9.69
C ILE A 318 -0.04 10.39 -9.60
N LEU A 319 0.27 11.25 -8.64
CA LEU A 319 -0.42 12.52 -8.41
C LEU A 319 0.14 13.69 -9.27
N GLY A 320 1.28 13.50 -9.96
CA GLY A 320 1.97 14.57 -10.69
C GLY A 320 2.44 15.70 -9.76
N VAL A 321 2.89 15.33 -8.57
CA VAL A 321 3.43 16.23 -7.55
C VAL A 321 4.94 16.14 -7.56
N ASP A 322 5.63 17.29 -7.53
CA ASP A 322 7.06 17.32 -7.24
C ASP A 322 7.29 17.01 -5.75
N PHE A 323 8.08 15.99 -5.49
CA PHE A 323 8.45 15.59 -4.14
C PHE A 323 9.98 15.63 -3.98
N SER A 324 10.47 16.77 -3.51
CA SER A 324 11.89 17.08 -3.34
C SER A 324 12.16 17.61 -1.93
N PRO A 325 12.02 16.77 -0.88
CA PRO A 325 12.32 17.19 0.48
C PRO A 325 13.84 17.41 0.69
N ALA A 326 14.24 17.91 1.87
CA ALA A 326 15.64 18.17 2.18
C ALA A 326 16.55 16.92 2.16
N HIS A 327 15.98 15.71 2.29
CA HIS A 327 16.71 14.45 2.17
C HIS A 327 16.54 13.83 0.77
N ARG A 328 17.48 12.95 0.41
CA ARG A 328 17.41 12.23 -0.87
C ARG A 328 16.26 11.23 -0.88
N VAL A 329 15.41 11.30 -1.90
CA VAL A 329 14.31 10.36 -2.12
C VAL A 329 14.72 9.25 -3.09
N ALA A 330 14.27 8.02 -2.85
CA ALA A 330 14.45 6.92 -3.79
C ALA A 330 13.61 7.14 -5.05
N PRO A 331 14.09 6.73 -6.25
CA PRO A 331 13.32 6.87 -7.47
C PRO A 331 12.04 6.02 -7.41
N ALA A 332 11.00 6.44 -8.13
CA ALA A 332 9.76 5.68 -8.25
C ALA A 332 9.99 4.26 -8.82
N VAL A 333 9.04 3.38 -8.58
CA VAL A 333 9.00 2.08 -9.25
C VAL A 333 8.66 2.28 -10.72
N ALA A 334 9.55 1.86 -11.61
CA ALA A 334 9.36 1.99 -13.05
C ALA A 334 8.19 1.10 -13.53
N GLY A 335 7.45 1.58 -14.54
CA GLY A 335 6.33 0.84 -15.14
C GLY A 335 5.02 0.86 -14.36
N THR A 336 4.96 1.61 -13.26
CA THR A 336 3.72 1.77 -12.47
C THR A 336 2.74 2.77 -13.08
N VAL A 337 3.22 3.66 -13.94
CA VAL A 337 2.40 4.62 -14.71
C VAL A 337 2.83 4.69 -16.16
N VAL A 338 1.90 5.04 -17.05
CA VAL A 338 2.10 5.04 -18.52
C VAL A 338 2.67 6.35 -19.09
N TYR A 339 2.82 7.41 -18.29
CA TYR A 339 3.39 8.68 -18.75
C TYR A 339 4.84 8.87 -18.25
N PRO A 340 5.61 9.80 -18.86
CA PRO A 340 6.98 10.08 -18.42
C PRO A 340 7.03 10.52 -16.96
N VAL A 341 7.88 9.88 -16.19
CA VAL A 341 8.04 10.13 -14.75
C VAL A 341 9.07 11.23 -14.53
N TYR A 342 8.78 12.16 -13.64
CA TYR A 342 9.79 13.07 -13.14
C TYR A 342 10.84 12.28 -12.35
N THR A 343 12.04 12.17 -12.90
CA THR A 343 13.20 11.71 -12.13
C THR A 343 13.71 12.93 -11.38
N GLY A 344 13.36 13.05 -10.10
CA GLY A 344 13.90 14.09 -9.23
C GLY A 344 15.43 14.13 -9.34
N ARG A 345 16.00 15.30 -9.49
CA ARG A 345 17.44 15.55 -9.53
C ARG A 345 18.05 15.46 -8.15
#